data_74a90221256bbe4357303d4c9d8ddb54
#
_entry.id   74a90221256bbe4357303d4c9d8ddb54
#
_cell.length_a   1.000
_cell.length_b   1.000
_cell.length_c   1.000
_cell.angle_alpha   90.00
_cell.angle_beta   90.00
_cell.angle_gamma   90.00
#
_symmetry.space_group_name_H-M   'P 1'
#
loop_
_entity.id
_entity.type
_entity.pdbx_description
1 polymer ?
#
loop_
_entity_poly.entity_id
_entity_poly.type
_entity_poly.pdbx_seq_one_letter_code
_entity_poly.pdbx_strand_id
1 'polypeptide(L)' 'MYFKLYKDKENQWRWTLHATNHKKIADSGEGYNNKADCEAGINLVKSTGSSTPVQE' A
#
# COMPACT_ATOMS: atom_id res chain seq x y z
N MET A 1 1.30 -8.78 9.80
CA MET A 1 0.88 -7.81 8.77
C MET A 1 1.74 -7.96 7.53
N TYR A 2 1.16 -7.75 6.38
CA TYR A 2 1.89 -7.88 5.12
C TYR A 2 1.30 -7.00 4.04
N PHE A 3 2.14 -6.58 3.09
CA PHE A 3 1.71 -5.92 1.88
C PHE A 3 1.54 -6.95 0.77
N LYS A 4 0.52 -6.74 -0.05
CA LYS A 4 0.30 -7.52 -1.24
C LYS A 4 0.45 -6.62 -2.46
N LEU A 5 1.35 -6.97 -3.37
CA LEU A 5 1.64 -6.21 -4.58
C LEU A 5 1.05 -6.96 -5.76
N TYR A 6 0.26 -6.27 -6.57
CA TYR A 6 -0.43 -6.93 -7.69
C TYR A 6 -0.70 -5.95 -8.83
N LYS A 7 -0.99 -6.49 -9.99
CA LYS A 7 -1.45 -5.73 -11.14
C LYS A 7 -2.96 -5.84 -11.26
N ASP A 8 -3.63 -4.70 -11.45
CA ASP A 8 -5.08 -4.68 -11.61
C ASP A 8 -5.50 -4.90 -13.06
N LYS A 9 -6.81 -4.88 -13.34
CA LYS A 9 -7.32 -5.10 -14.69
C LYS A 9 -6.98 -3.98 -15.66
N GLU A 10 -6.58 -2.81 -15.17
CA GLU A 10 -6.14 -1.69 -16.00
C GLU A 10 -4.65 -1.72 -16.25
N ASN A 11 -4.01 -2.84 -15.88
CA ASN A 11 -2.59 -3.06 -16.09
C ASN A 11 -1.71 -2.11 -15.27
N GLN A 12 -2.22 -1.68 -14.11
CA GLN A 12 -1.49 -0.82 -13.18
C GLN A 12 -1.11 -1.57 -11.92
N TRP A 13 0.01 -1.21 -11.32
CA TRP A 13 0.46 -1.79 -10.08
C TRP A 13 -0.27 -1.17 -8.91
N ARG A 14 -0.70 -2.01 -7.97
CA ARG A 14 -1.37 -1.59 -6.74
C ARG A 14 -0.86 -2.39 -5.58
N TRP A 15 -1.05 -1.86 -4.38
CA TRP A 15 -0.75 -2.60 -3.17
C TRP A 15 -1.94 -2.55 -2.20
N THR A 16 -2.02 -3.59 -1.39
CA THR A 16 -2.93 -3.63 -0.24
C THR A 16 -2.12 -4.01 0.99
N LEU A 17 -2.56 -3.52 2.15
CA LEU A 17 -1.97 -3.86 3.44
C LEU A 17 -2.96 -4.72 4.21
N HIS A 18 -2.53 -5.88 4.66
CA HIS A 18 -3.38 -6.84 5.36
C HIS A 18 -2.89 -7.08 6.79
N ALA A 19 -3.85 -7.27 7.68
CA ALA A 19 -3.58 -7.66 9.06
C ALA A 19 -3.19 -9.14 9.13
N THR A 20 -2.79 -9.58 10.31
CA THR A 20 -2.42 -10.97 10.56
C THR A 20 -3.57 -11.95 10.24
N ASN A 21 -4.82 -11.51 10.41
CA ASN A 21 -6.00 -12.30 10.08
C ASN A 21 -6.44 -12.16 8.62
N HIS A 22 -5.57 -11.61 7.77
CA HIS A 22 -5.77 -11.42 6.33
C HIS A 22 -6.81 -10.36 5.94
N LYS A 23 -7.35 -9.63 6.88
CA LYS A 23 -8.27 -8.54 6.57
C LYS A 23 -7.53 -7.34 6.02
N LYS A 24 -8.07 -6.74 4.96
CA LYS A 24 -7.47 -5.55 4.36
C LYS A 24 -7.64 -4.35 5.29
N ILE A 25 -6.54 -3.67 5.58
CA ILE A 25 -6.50 -2.47 6.40
C ILE A 25 -6.44 -1.22 5.55
N ALA A 26 -5.67 -1.27 4.46
CA ALA A 26 -5.42 -0.11 3.62
C ALA A 26 -5.08 -0.55 2.20
N ASP A 27 -5.16 0.39 1.27
CA ASP A 27 -4.72 0.14 -0.10
C ASP A 27 -4.05 1.39 -0.67
N SER A 28 -3.47 1.25 -1.86
CA SER A 28 -2.68 2.32 -2.47
C SER A 28 -3.51 3.54 -2.88
N GLY A 29 -4.81 3.37 -3.09
CA GLY A 29 -5.67 4.45 -3.52
C GLY A 29 -5.49 4.85 -4.98
N GLU A 30 -4.34 4.58 -5.57
CA GLU A 30 -4.06 4.87 -6.98
C GLU A 30 -3.32 3.71 -7.63
N GLY A 31 -3.34 3.69 -8.97
CA GLY A 31 -2.56 2.73 -9.72
C GLY A 31 -1.25 3.36 -10.20
N TYR A 32 -0.20 2.56 -10.22
CA TYR A 32 1.13 2.99 -10.65
C TYR A 32 1.47 2.30 -11.97
N ASN A 33 2.06 3.05 -12.89
CA ASN A 33 2.50 2.48 -14.16
C ASN A 33 3.73 1.61 -13.99
N ASN A 34 4.59 1.95 -13.04
CA ASN A 34 5.83 1.23 -12.77
C ASN A 34 5.76 0.52 -11.43
N LYS A 35 6.23 -0.72 -11.40
CA LYS A 35 6.32 -1.49 -10.16
C LYS A 35 7.17 -0.77 -9.12
N ALA A 36 8.28 -0.16 -9.55
CA ALA A 36 9.19 0.56 -8.65
C ALA A 36 8.48 1.72 -7.93
N ASP A 37 7.60 2.43 -8.63
CA ASP A 37 6.83 3.53 -8.03
C ASP A 37 5.84 3.01 -6.99
N CYS A 38 5.22 1.88 -7.25
CA CYS A 38 4.32 1.24 -6.29
C CYS A 38 5.09 0.79 -5.05
N GLU A 39 6.27 0.21 -5.24
CA GLU A 39 7.14 -0.18 -4.12
C GLU A 39 7.59 1.02 -3.31
N ALA A 40 7.86 2.16 -3.96
CA ALA A 40 8.19 3.40 -3.25
C ALA A 40 7.03 3.85 -2.37
N GLY A 41 5.79 3.71 -2.85
CA GLY A 41 4.60 3.98 -2.05
C GLY A 41 4.51 3.10 -0.81
N ILE A 42 4.82 1.82 -0.96
CA ILE A 42 4.87 0.88 0.18
C ILE A 42 5.91 1.36 1.19
N ASN A 43 7.08 1.78 0.73
CA ASN A 43 8.15 2.25 1.61
C ASN A 43 7.75 3.51 2.38
N LEU A 44 6.98 4.41 1.76
CA LEU A 44 6.44 5.57 2.46
C LEU A 44 5.51 5.16 3.59
N VAL A 45 4.64 4.19 3.34
CA VAL A 45 3.74 3.68 4.38
C VAL A 45 4.55 3.04 5.52
N LYS A 46 5.59 2.29 5.18
CA LYS A 46 6.47 1.67 6.19
C LYS A 46 7.18 2.70 7.07
N SER A 47 7.35 3.93 6.57
CA SER A 47 8.00 4.99 7.34
C SER A 47 7.06 5.65 8.35
N THR A 48 5.77 5.36 8.32
CA THR A 48 4.83 5.86 9.31
C THR A 48 4.92 5.08 10.61
N GLY A 49 4.49 5.68 11.70
CA GLY A 49 4.56 5.02 12.99
C GLY A 49 3.68 5.73 14.01
N SER A 50 3.93 5.45 15.27
CA SER A 50 3.10 5.98 16.36
C SER A 50 3.12 7.51 16.45
N SER A 51 4.14 8.16 15.90
CA SER A 51 4.23 9.62 15.89
C SER A 51 3.63 10.26 14.64
N THR A 52 3.15 9.46 13.68
CA THR A 52 2.48 10.00 12.50
C THR A 52 1.14 10.60 12.90
N PRO A 53 0.88 11.90 12.62
CA PRO A 53 -0.32 12.55 13.11
C PRO A 53 -1.59 12.04 12.43
N VAL A 54 -2.68 12.09 13.19
CA VAL A 54 -4.03 11.87 12.67
C VAL A 54 -4.71 13.24 12.64
N GLN A 55 -5.19 13.62 11.46
CA GLN A 55 -5.85 14.91 11.29
C GLN A 55 -7.35 14.72 11.09
N GLU A 56 -8.14 15.61 11.70
CA GLU A 56 -9.60 15.57 11.58
C GLU A 56 -10.14 16.83 10.97
#